data_ba4e4abd91c9f142fd314c15f2528496
#
_entry.id   ba4e4abd91c9f142fd314c15f2528496
#
_cell.length_a   1.000
_cell.length_b   1.000
_cell.length_c   1.000
_cell.angle_alpha   90.00
_cell.angle_beta   90.00
_cell.angle_gamma   90.00
#
_symmetry.space_group_name_H-M   'P 1'
#
loop_
_entity.id
_entity.type
_entity.pdbx_description
1 polymer ?
#
loop_
_entity_poly.entity_id
_entity_poly.type
_entity_poly.pdbx_seq_one_letter_code
_entity_poly.pdbx_strand_id
1 'polypeptide(L)'
;MNKLLDLAAFGARETSLAQAVNSHNLANANTPGFRKDLAVYAGARVTSGLKTEVDLSVGQVQTTGNSLDVAINGEGYFAIEDAQGQIAYSRRGDFRVDQTGTLTDGAGNRVLGQGGPINIPPYSEISIGGDGVISILPIGADANGLAEIGRLQLVKAEPGQELRKTPDGLLRANDVLFESPEVKVVSGALEGSNVNVIDSLVTMIDLARRFETQVKLMQSAEENRNSLNQIMKLN
;
A
#
# COMPACT_ATOMS: atom_id res chain seq x y z
N MET A 1 -12.63 -38.98 10.56
CA MET A 1 -13.35 -38.20 9.51
C MET A 1 -13.40 -36.70 9.76
N ASN A 2 -13.43 -36.23 10.99
CA ASN A 2 -13.37 -34.80 11.32
C ASN A 2 -12.11 -34.10 10.75
N LYS A 3 -10.93 -34.79 10.70
CA LYS A 3 -9.69 -34.21 10.19
C LYS A 3 -9.76 -33.78 8.71
N LEU A 4 -10.51 -34.49 7.86
CA LEU A 4 -10.67 -34.12 6.44
C LEU A 4 -11.55 -32.88 6.30
N LEU A 5 -12.64 -32.82 7.04
CA LEU A 5 -13.51 -31.65 7.08
C LEU A 5 -12.78 -30.43 7.62
N ASP A 6 -12.05 -30.61 8.72
CA ASP A 6 -11.25 -29.53 9.34
C ASP A 6 -10.17 -29.02 8.39
N LEU A 7 -9.49 -29.92 7.66
CA LEU A 7 -8.46 -29.56 6.68
C LEU A 7 -9.05 -28.82 5.47
N ALA A 8 -10.21 -29.28 4.97
CA ALA A 8 -10.90 -28.62 3.86
C ALA A 8 -11.44 -27.25 4.27
N ALA A 9 -12.00 -27.12 5.47
CA ALA A 9 -12.47 -25.85 6.03
C ALA A 9 -11.31 -24.87 6.25
N PHE A 10 -10.18 -25.36 6.76
CA PHE A 10 -8.95 -24.56 6.88
C PHE A 10 -8.49 -24.06 5.51
N GLY A 11 -8.37 -24.95 4.53
CA GLY A 11 -7.97 -24.58 3.17
C GLY A 11 -8.93 -23.57 2.51
N ALA A 12 -10.26 -23.71 2.72
CA ALA A 12 -11.25 -22.76 2.23
C ALA A 12 -11.06 -21.36 2.85
N ARG A 13 -10.78 -21.29 4.15
CA ARG A 13 -10.51 -20.05 4.87
C ARG A 13 -9.24 -19.37 4.36
N GLU A 14 -8.18 -20.14 4.17
CA GLU A 14 -6.91 -19.64 3.61
C GLU A 14 -7.10 -19.08 2.19
N THR A 15 -7.84 -19.82 1.35
CA THR A 15 -8.14 -19.39 -0.02
C THR A 15 -8.98 -18.10 -0.01
N SER A 16 -9.96 -18.00 0.89
CA SER A 16 -10.79 -16.80 1.05
C SER A 16 -9.94 -15.58 1.45
N LEU A 17 -8.98 -15.76 2.37
CA LEU A 17 -8.07 -14.69 2.76
C LEU A 17 -7.18 -14.27 1.58
N ALA A 18 -6.62 -15.23 0.84
CA ALA A 18 -5.83 -14.94 -0.35
C ALA A 18 -6.65 -14.21 -1.44
N GLN A 19 -7.95 -14.56 -1.60
CA GLN A 19 -8.86 -13.83 -2.48
C GLN A 19 -9.08 -12.39 -2.02
N ALA A 20 -9.27 -12.17 -0.72
CA ALA A 20 -9.44 -10.82 -0.17
C ALA A 20 -8.21 -9.95 -0.42
N VAL A 21 -7.01 -10.48 -0.16
CA VAL A 21 -5.72 -9.80 -0.44
C VAL A 21 -5.58 -9.48 -1.92
N ASN A 22 -5.84 -10.46 -2.81
CA ASN A 22 -5.72 -10.24 -4.26
C ASN A 22 -6.77 -9.23 -4.77
N SER A 23 -7.99 -9.24 -4.24
CA SER A 23 -9.03 -8.27 -4.59
C SER A 23 -8.66 -6.87 -4.14
N HIS A 24 -8.06 -6.72 -2.95
CA HIS A 24 -7.54 -5.46 -2.45
C HIS A 24 -6.41 -4.93 -3.35
N ASN A 25 -5.48 -5.78 -3.75
CA ASN A 25 -4.42 -5.41 -4.69
C ASN A 25 -5.00 -4.94 -6.03
N LEU A 26 -5.94 -5.69 -6.60
CA LEU A 26 -6.57 -5.35 -7.89
C LEU A 26 -7.32 -4.02 -7.82
N ALA A 27 -8.05 -3.76 -6.74
CA ALA A 27 -8.74 -2.48 -6.53
C ALA A 27 -7.78 -1.29 -6.47
N ASN A 28 -6.53 -1.52 -6.03
CA ASN A 28 -5.49 -0.50 -5.90
C ASN A 28 -4.42 -0.55 -7.00
N ALA A 29 -4.67 -1.27 -8.09
CA ALA A 29 -3.72 -1.38 -9.19
C ALA A 29 -3.43 -0.03 -9.89
N ASN A 30 -4.36 0.92 -9.82
CA ASN A 30 -4.22 2.27 -10.39
C ASN A 30 -3.94 3.35 -9.31
N THR A 31 -3.79 2.95 -8.05
CA THR A 31 -3.49 3.90 -6.96
C THR A 31 -2.01 4.25 -6.98
N PRO A 32 -1.63 5.54 -7.13
CA PRO A 32 -0.21 5.94 -7.12
C PRO A 32 0.48 5.51 -5.82
N GLY A 33 1.71 5.01 -5.94
CA GLY A 33 2.54 4.60 -4.82
C GLY A 33 2.05 3.39 -4.02
N PHE A 34 0.97 2.73 -4.45
CA PHE A 34 0.45 1.55 -3.75
C PHE A 34 1.45 0.39 -3.77
N ARG A 35 1.60 -0.25 -2.62
CA ARG A 35 2.43 -1.45 -2.42
C ARG A 35 1.53 -2.67 -2.26
N LYS A 36 1.80 -3.68 -3.08
CA LYS A 36 1.05 -4.94 -3.13
C LYS A 36 1.15 -5.68 -1.80
N ASP A 37 0.01 -6.18 -1.34
CA ASP A 37 -0.06 -7.10 -0.21
C ASP A 37 0.21 -8.53 -0.68
N LEU A 38 1.00 -9.27 0.09
CA LEU A 38 1.34 -10.67 -0.14
C LEU A 38 0.69 -11.53 0.94
N ALA A 39 -0.04 -12.55 0.53
CA ALA A 39 -0.53 -13.59 1.43
C ALA A 39 0.57 -14.64 1.61
N VAL A 40 1.23 -14.66 2.76
CA VAL A 40 2.32 -15.58 3.08
C VAL A 40 1.97 -16.49 4.25
N TYR A 41 2.48 -17.72 4.23
CA TYR A 41 2.27 -18.65 5.33
C TYR A 41 3.10 -18.27 6.57
N ALA A 42 2.45 -18.14 7.71
CA ALA A 42 3.07 -17.74 8.97
C ALA A 42 3.82 -18.91 9.64
N GLY A 43 4.70 -19.59 8.94
CA GLY A 43 5.57 -20.64 9.49
C GLY A 43 5.43 -22.02 8.86
N ALA A 44 6.25 -22.99 9.31
CA ALA A 44 6.37 -24.33 8.72
C ALA A 44 5.23 -25.30 9.09
N ARG A 45 4.27 -24.91 9.91
CA ARG A 45 3.14 -25.76 10.31
C ARG A 45 1.88 -25.36 9.54
N VAL A 46 1.18 -26.35 9.00
CA VAL A 46 -0.10 -26.21 8.27
C VAL A 46 -1.19 -25.49 9.11
N THR A 47 -1.02 -25.38 10.42
CA THR A 47 -1.96 -24.72 11.33
C THR A 47 -1.62 -23.27 11.65
N SER A 48 -0.55 -22.70 11.07
CA SER A 48 -0.07 -21.34 11.39
C SER A 48 -0.87 -20.22 10.71
N GLY A 49 -1.67 -20.55 9.70
CA GLY A 49 -2.47 -19.59 8.94
C GLY A 49 -1.66 -18.71 7.96
N LEU A 50 -2.38 -17.98 7.13
CA LEU A 50 -1.80 -16.92 6.29
C LEU A 50 -1.66 -15.63 7.09
N LYS A 51 -0.56 -14.92 6.88
CA LYS A 51 -0.41 -13.52 7.26
C LYS A 51 -0.24 -12.66 6.02
N THR A 52 -0.52 -11.39 6.15
CA THR A 52 -0.29 -10.41 5.09
C THR A 52 1.07 -9.74 5.31
N GLU A 53 1.92 -9.77 4.31
CA GLU A 53 3.16 -8.98 4.22
C GLU A 53 3.02 -7.97 3.08
N VAL A 54 3.92 -7.00 3.01
CA VAL A 54 3.92 -5.99 1.94
C VAL A 54 5.11 -6.21 1.01
N ASP A 55 4.85 -6.12 -0.29
CA ASP A 55 5.90 -6.09 -1.31
C ASP A 55 6.38 -4.64 -1.49
N LEU A 56 7.59 -4.35 -1.04
CA LEU A 56 8.18 -3.02 -1.09
C LEU A 56 8.86 -2.71 -2.44
N SER A 57 8.78 -3.59 -3.43
CA SER A 57 9.35 -3.37 -4.76
C SER A 57 8.77 -2.10 -5.40
N VAL A 58 9.60 -1.40 -6.17
CA VAL A 58 9.25 -0.10 -6.78
C VAL A 58 8.26 -0.31 -7.91
N GLY A 59 7.26 0.57 -7.99
CA GLY A 59 6.31 0.64 -9.10
C GLY A 59 6.90 1.36 -10.32
N GLN A 60 6.16 1.35 -11.42
CA GLN A 60 6.57 2.03 -12.64
C GLN A 60 6.37 3.55 -12.51
N VAL A 61 7.40 4.35 -12.82
CA VAL A 61 7.29 5.81 -12.81
C VAL A 61 6.75 6.29 -14.15
N GLN A 62 5.73 7.14 -14.10
CA GLN A 62 5.08 7.72 -15.28
C GLN A 62 5.11 9.25 -15.18
N THR A 63 5.50 9.91 -16.27
CA THR A 63 5.51 11.37 -16.36
C THR A 63 4.08 11.87 -16.55
N THR A 64 3.64 12.81 -15.69
CA THR A 64 2.32 13.42 -15.75
C THR A 64 2.35 14.88 -16.21
N GLY A 65 3.48 15.56 -16.00
CA GLY A 65 3.66 16.99 -16.32
C GLY A 65 3.04 17.94 -15.29
N ASN A 66 2.43 17.44 -14.22
CA ASN A 66 1.90 18.26 -13.12
C ASN A 66 3.01 18.50 -12.08
N SER A 67 3.32 19.75 -11.76
CA SER A 67 4.39 20.11 -10.82
C SER A 67 4.21 19.61 -9.39
N LEU A 68 2.98 19.31 -8.98
CA LEU A 68 2.66 18.73 -7.67
C LEU A 68 2.71 17.20 -7.65
N ASP A 69 2.86 16.55 -8.81
CA ASP A 69 3.07 15.12 -8.89
C ASP A 69 4.57 14.84 -8.72
N VAL A 70 4.91 14.04 -7.72
CA VAL A 70 6.29 13.77 -7.33
C VAL A 70 6.52 12.27 -7.16
N ALA A 71 7.51 11.73 -7.86
CA ALA A 71 7.95 10.36 -7.67
C ALA A 71 9.30 10.31 -6.96
N ILE A 72 9.50 9.34 -6.07
CA ILE A 72 10.82 9.08 -5.47
C ILE A 72 11.67 8.28 -6.46
N ASN A 73 12.89 8.72 -6.67
CA ASN A 73 13.86 8.02 -7.50
C ASN A 73 14.66 7.02 -6.65
N GLY A 74 14.37 5.74 -6.83
CA GLY A 74 15.00 4.67 -6.05
C GLY A 74 14.27 4.34 -4.74
N GLU A 75 15.02 3.98 -3.71
CA GLU A 75 14.49 3.61 -2.39
C GLU A 75 14.20 4.86 -1.54
N GLY A 76 13.15 4.80 -0.74
CA GLY A 76 12.76 5.86 0.20
C GLY A 76 11.24 6.02 0.29
N TYR A 77 10.81 6.94 1.13
CA TYR A 77 9.39 7.21 1.37
C TYR A 77 9.19 8.69 1.69
N PHE A 78 8.01 9.20 1.40
CA PHE A 78 7.53 10.47 1.94
C PHE A 78 7.05 10.24 3.38
N ALA A 79 7.45 11.10 4.30
CA ALA A 79 6.84 11.15 5.63
C ALA A 79 5.52 11.93 5.53
N ILE A 80 4.47 11.37 6.07
CA ILE A 80 3.13 11.95 6.08
C ILE A 80 2.54 11.85 7.49
N GLU A 81 1.56 12.68 7.76
CA GLU A 81 0.76 12.64 8.98
C GLU A 81 -0.67 12.24 8.62
N ASP A 82 -1.15 11.17 9.24
CA ASP A 82 -2.51 10.69 9.04
C ASP A 82 -3.57 11.58 9.72
N ALA A 83 -4.85 11.25 9.54
CA ALA A 83 -5.96 11.98 10.14
C ALA A 83 -5.97 11.94 11.68
N GLN A 84 -5.22 11.02 12.31
CA GLN A 84 -5.05 10.88 13.75
C GLN A 84 -3.82 11.62 14.29
N GLY A 85 -3.05 12.30 13.44
CA GLY A 85 -1.82 12.99 13.79
C GLY A 85 -0.63 12.05 14.00
N GLN A 86 -0.68 10.82 13.46
CA GLN A 86 0.41 9.86 13.55
C GLN A 86 1.28 9.89 12.30
N ILE A 87 2.60 9.77 12.51
CA ILE A 87 3.56 9.70 11.41
C ILE A 87 3.42 8.33 10.72
N ALA A 88 3.31 8.39 9.41
CA ALA A 88 3.30 7.24 8.53
C ALA A 88 4.15 7.52 7.27
N TYR A 89 4.39 6.50 6.48
CA TYR A 89 5.24 6.57 5.31
C TYR A 89 4.48 6.12 4.08
N SER A 90 4.68 6.83 2.97
CA SER A 90 4.00 6.55 1.72
C SER A 90 4.93 6.77 0.52
N ARG A 91 4.62 6.11 -0.59
CA ARG A 91 5.21 6.39 -1.91
C ARG A 91 4.27 7.19 -2.80
N ARG A 92 3.11 7.55 -2.25
CA ARG A 92 2.10 8.32 -2.96
C ARG A 92 2.53 9.77 -3.09
N GLY A 93 2.67 10.24 -4.30
CA GLY A 93 3.18 11.58 -4.58
C GLY A 93 2.23 12.45 -5.40
N ASP A 94 0.94 12.09 -5.51
CA ASP A 94 -0.11 12.93 -6.12
C ASP A 94 -0.54 14.02 -5.13
N PHE A 95 0.34 14.99 -4.91
CA PHE A 95 0.14 16.04 -3.92
C PHE A 95 -0.89 17.07 -4.36
N ARG A 96 -1.56 17.65 -3.39
CA ARG A 96 -2.57 18.70 -3.56
C ARG A 96 -2.45 19.71 -2.44
N VAL A 97 -2.78 20.97 -2.74
CA VAL A 97 -2.90 22.00 -1.73
C VAL A 97 -4.38 22.08 -1.35
N ASP A 98 -4.70 21.89 -0.08
CA ASP A 98 -6.05 21.98 0.41
C ASP A 98 -6.55 23.45 0.54
N GLN A 99 -7.79 23.65 0.98
CA GLN A 99 -8.37 24.97 1.14
C GLN A 99 -7.70 25.82 2.24
N THR A 100 -6.96 25.19 3.14
CA THR A 100 -6.21 25.83 4.23
C THR A 100 -4.78 26.16 3.84
N GLY A 101 -4.36 25.77 2.63
CA GLY A 101 -3.00 25.91 2.14
C GLY A 101 -2.07 24.78 2.55
N THR A 102 -2.58 23.72 3.21
CA THR A 102 -1.76 22.59 3.64
C THR A 102 -1.51 21.64 2.47
N LEU A 103 -0.27 21.18 2.31
CA LEU A 103 0.08 20.16 1.32
C LEU A 103 -0.38 18.80 1.81
N THR A 104 -1.23 18.14 1.02
CA THR A 104 -1.78 16.81 1.31
C THR A 104 -1.51 15.85 0.16
N ASP A 105 -1.50 14.56 0.44
CA ASP A 105 -1.54 13.54 -0.61
C ASP A 105 -2.96 13.37 -1.16
N GLY A 106 -3.13 12.62 -2.24
CA GLY A 106 -4.44 12.38 -2.83
C GLY A 106 -5.41 11.56 -1.96
N ALA A 107 -4.97 11.03 -0.80
CA ALA A 107 -5.83 10.42 0.22
C ALA A 107 -6.23 11.41 1.31
N GLY A 108 -5.65 12.63 1.35
CA GLY A 108 -5.93 13.67 2.32
C GLY A 108 -5.00 13.65 3.55
N ASN A 109 -3.94 12.85 3.55
CA ASN A 109 -2.93 12.88 4.60
C ASN A 109 -2.02 14.09 4.41
N ARG A 110 -1.58 14.72 5.51
CA ARG A 110 -0.69 15.88 5.45
C ARG A 110 0.72 15.46 5.12
N VAL A 111 1.33 16.13 4.14
CA VAL A 111 2.73 15.87 3.79
C VAL A 111 3.64 16.59 4.77
N LEU A 112 4.59 15.86 5.34
CA LEU A 112 5.54 16.39 6.30
C LEU A 112 6.80 16.93 5.59
N GLY A 113 7.23 18.08 6.06
CA GLY A 113 8.55 18.63 5.81
C GLY A 113 9.42 18.59 7.06
N GLN A 114 10.63 19.15 6.99
CA GLN A 114 11.58 19.19 8.12
C GLN A 114 11.04 19.89 9.37
N GLY A 115 10.05 20.77 9.23
CA GLY A 115 9.43 21.53 10.33
C GLY A 115 8.01 21.08 10.71
N GLY A 116 7.53 19.96 10.17
CA GLY A 116 6.15 19.48 10.34
C GLY A 116 5.31 19.61 9.06
N PRO A 117 3.97 19.67 9.13
CA PRO A 117 3.11 19.80 7.96
C PRO A 117 3.47 21.03 7.12
N ILE A 118 3.54 20.87 5.80
CA ILE A 118 3.94 21.93 4.88
C ILE A 118 2.72 22.80 4.56
N ASN A 119 2.84 24.10 4.80
CA ASN A 119 1.86 25.11 4.42
C ASN A 119 2.37 25.92 3.24
N ILE A 120 1.56 25.99 2.19
CA ILE A 120 1.86 26.69 0.95
C ILE A 120 0.97 27.94 0.87
N PRO A 121 1.56 29.16 0.91
CA PRO A 121 0.79 30.39 0.74
C PRO A 121 0.28 30.50 -0.70
N PRO A 122 -0.65 31.45 -0.99
CA PRO A 122 -1.15 31.64 -2.35
C PRO A 122 -0.01 31.92 -3.35
N TYR A 123 0.02 31.17 -4.44
CA TYR A 123 1.08 31.18 -5.42
C TYR A 123 0.54 31.29 -6.85
N SER A 124 1.35 31.78 -7.77
CA SER A 124 1.11 31.75 -9.22
C SER A 124 1.76 30.52 -9.87
N GLU A 125 2.89 30.09 -9.35
CA GLU A 125 3.62 28.90 -9.83
C GLU A 125 4.25 28.16 -8.65
N ILE A 126 4.33 26.83 -8.74
CA ILE A 126 4.98 25.97 -7.76
C ILE A 126 5.91 24.98 -8.46
N SER A 127 7.09 24.78 -7.89
CA SER A 127 8.07 23.81 -8.37
C SER A 127 8.67 23.04 -7.21
N ILE A 128 8.98 21.76 -7.44
CA ILE A 128 9.60 20.89 -6.47
C ILE A 128 10.93 20.42 -7.06
N GLY A 129 12.03 20.74 -6.38
CA GLY A 129 13.37 20.35 -6.78
C GLY A 129 13.65 18.86 -6.58
N GLY A 130 14.66 18.33 -7.26
CA GLY A 130 15.07 16.92 -7.13
C GLY A 130 15.58 16.52 -5.74
N ASP A 131 15.85 17.48 -4.87
CA ASP A 131 16.20 17.32 -3.47
C ASP A 131 15.00 17.48 -2.51
N GLY A 132 13.79 17.64 -3.08
CA GLY A 132 12.55 17.82 -2.32
C GLY A 132 12.28 19.24 -1.84
N VAL A 133 13.08 20.24 -2.24
CA VAL A 133 12.83 21.66 -1.92
C VAL A 133 11.60 22.14 -2.69
N ILE A 134 10.68 22.76 -2.00
CA ILE A 134 9.47 23.36 -2.55
C ILE A 134 9.69 24.85 -2.71
N SER A 135 9.61 25.35 -3.94
CA SER A 135 9.71 26.75 -4.29
C SER A 135 8.42 27.23 -4.95
N ILE A 136 7.99 28.42 -4.58
CA ILE A 136 6.80 29.04 -5.16
C ILE A 136 7.13 30.42 -5.73
N LEU A 137 6.35 30.84 -6.70
CA LEU A 137 6.28 32.23 -7.13
C LEU A 137 5.01 32.84 -6.49
N PRO A 138 5.14 33.71 -5.48
CA PRO A 138 3.98 34.35 -4.84
C PRO A 138 3.16 35.19 -5.82
N ILE A 139 1.87 35.31 -5.60
CA ILE A 139 0.99 36.14 -6.42
C ILE A 139 1.46 37.61 -6.32
N GLY A 140 1.71 38.23 -7.48
CA GLY A 140 2.17 39.62 -7.57
C GLY A 140 3.68 39.83 -7.41
N ALA A 141 4.46 38.78 -7.29
CA ALA A 141 5.91 38.86 -7.35
C ALA A 141 6.42 38.87 -8.82
N ASP A 142 7.59 39.49 -9.02
CA ASP A 142 8.30 39.43 -10.31
C ASP A 142 8.78 37.99 -10.59
N ALA A 143 9.00 37.67 -11.87
CA ALA A 143 9.41 36.32 -12.32
C ALA A 143 10.67 35.77 -11.63
N ASN A 144 11.51 36.60 -11.04
CA ASN A 144 12.69 36.21 -10.26
C ASN A 144 12.44 36.07 -8.76
N GLY A 145 11.20 36.28 -8.29
CA GLY A 145 10.80 36.26 -6.87
C GLY A 145 10.50 34.87 -6.33
N LEU A 146 11.22 33.83 -6.76
CA LEU A 146 11.06 32.48 -6.22
C LEU A 146 11.37 32.46 -4.71
N ALA A 147 10.41 31.98 -3.92
CA ALA A 147 10.54 31.80 -2.48
C ALA A 147 10.56 30.32 -2.13
N GLU A 148 11.57 29.90 -1.39
CA GLU A 148 11.61 28.56 -0.80
C GLU A 148 10.68 28.52 0.41
N ILE A 149 9.74 27.56 0.40
CA ILE A 149 8.75 27.37 1.47
C ILE A 149 9.19 26.31 2.46
N GLY A 150 9.86 25.28 1.99
CA GLY A 150 10.33 24.16 2.81
C GLY A 150 10.82 23.01 1.95
N ARG A 151 11.12 21.92 2.62
CA ARG A 151 11.61 20.71 1.98
C ARG A 151 10.76 19.52 2.43
N LEU A 152 10.42 18.63 1.48
CA LEU A 152 9.78 17.35 1.77
C LEU A 152 10.66 16.51 2.70
N GLN A 153 10.08 15.91 3.71
CA GLN A 153 10.77 14.96 4.58
C GLN A 153 10.86 13.60 3.86
N LEU A 154 12.01 13.35 3.27
CA LEU A 154 12.34 12.13 2.54
C LEU A 154 13.11 11.20 3.46
N VAL A 155 12.59 9.98 3.65
CA VAL A 155 13.15 9.02 4.58
C VAL A 155 13.51 7.71 3.90
N LYS A 156 14.47 7.00 4.46
CA LYS A 156 14.86 5.66 4.03
C LYS A 156 14.82 4.71 5.22
N ALA A 157 14.30 3.49 5.01
CA ALA A 157 14.38 2.45 6.01
C ALA A 157 15.82 1.90 6.06
N GLU A 158 16.39 1.80 7.26
CA GLU A 158 17.68 1.16 7.46
C GLU A 158 17.56 -0.37 7.43
N PRO A 159 18.66 -1.09 7.13
CA PRO A 159 18.67 -2.53 7.20
C PRO A 159 18.26 -3.04 8.58
N GLY A 160 17.19 -3.84 8.63
CA GLY A 160 16.62 -4.37 9.87
C GLY A 160 15.40 -3.60 10.40
N GLN A 161 15.04 -2.46 9.84
CA GLN A 161 13.77 -1.79 10.12
C GLN A 161 12.66 -2.40 9.28
N GLU A 162 11.71 -3.04 9.95
CA GLU A 162 10.52 -3.60 9.28
C GLU A 162 9.46 -2.53 9.09
N LEU A 163 9.04 -2.35 7.84
CA LEU A 163 7.87 -1.57 7.49
C LEU A 163 6.64 -2.47 7.44
N ARG A 164 5.61 -2.11 8.17
CA ARG A 164 4.32 -2.81 8.18
C ARG A 164 3.25 -1.93 7.57
N LYS A 165 2.47 -2.50 6.68
CA LYS A 165 1.31 -1.82 6.10
C LYS A 165 0.13 -1.93 7.05
N THR A 166 -0.50 -0.81 7.33
CA THR A 166 -1.71 -0.70 8.12
C THR A 166 -2.96 -0.76 7.23
N PRO A 167 -4.17 -1.02 7.80
CA PRO A 167 -5.40 -1.15 7.00
C PRO A 167 -5.77 0.11 6.21
N ASP A 168 -5.25 1.27 6.59
CA ASP A 168 -5.37 2.54 5.87
C ASP A 168 -4.50 2.63 4.61
N GLY A 169 -3.68 1.59 4.34
CA GLY A 169 -2.77 1.52 3.19
C GLY A 169 -1.42 2.18 3.40
N LEU A 170 -1.19 2.79 4.57
CA LEU A 170 0.05 3.47 4.92
C LEU A 170 1.08 2.50 5.50
N LEU A 171 2.35 2.85 5.37
CA LEU A 171 3.45 2.10 5.96
C LEU A 171 3.82 2.72 7.32
N ARG A 172 4.03 1.88 8.31
CA ARG A 172 4.53 2.28 9.63
C ARG A 172 5.74 1.45 10.00
N ALA A 173 6.69 2.09 10.67
CA ALA A 173 7.85 1.44 11.25
C ALA A 173 7.70 1.38 12.77
N ASN A 174 8.42 0.46 13.43
CA ASN A 174 8.47 0.41 14.90
C ASN A 174 9.16 1.65 15.47
N ASP A 175 10.18 2.15 14.75
CA ASP A 175 10.93 3.36 15.11
C ASP A 175 10.74 4.42 14.01
N VAL A 176 10.88 5.71 14.37
CA VAL A 176 10.80 6.79 13.38
C VAL A 176 11.96 6.66 12.40
N LEU A 177 11.63 6.70 11.11
CA LEU A 177 12.67 6.70 10.07
C LEU A 177 13.36 8.05 10.01
N PHE A 178 14.67 8.02 9.82
CA PHE A 178 15.47 9.23 9.70
C PHE A 178 15.44 9.78 8.27
N GLU A 179 15.51 11.11 8.18
CA GLU A 179 15.68 11.78 6.90
C GLU A 179 16.99 11.33 6.24
N SER A 180 16.91 11.03 4.93
CA SER A 180 18.07 10.62 4.15
C SER A 180 18.29 11.58 2.98
N PRO A 181 19.42 12.29 2.92
CA PRO A 181 19.77 13.19 1.83
C PRO A 181 20.06 12.45 0.51
N GLU A 182 20.20 11.11 0.58
CA GLU A 182 20.41 10.26 -0.59
C GLU A 182 19.12 10.07 -1.40
N VAL A 183 17.96 10.20 -0.74
CA VAL A 183 16.67 10.06 -1.40
C VAL A 183 16.43 11.27 -2.29
N LYS A 184 16.19 11.02 -3.57
CA LYS A 184 15.90 12.06 -4.57
C LYS A 184 14.48 11.86 -5.09
N VAL A 185 13.93 12.96 -5.59
CA VAL A 185 12.60 12.95 -6.20
C VAL A 185 12.65 13.47 -7.63
N VAL A 186 11.63 13.13 -8.39
CA VAL A 186 11.40 13.62 -9.75
C VAL A 186 10.03 14.31 -9.75
N SER A 187 10.02 15.61 -10.03
CA SER A 187 8.79 16.38 -10.19
C SER A 187 8.17 16.13 -11.56
N GLY A 188 6.86 16.27 -11.66
CA GLY A 188 6.11 16.01 -12.89
C GLY A 188 5.94 14.53 -13.22
N ALA A 189 6.11 13.64 -12.24
CA ALA A 189 5.97 12.21 -12.41
C ALA A 189 5.31 11.58 -11.18
N LEU A 190 4.64 10.45 -11.39
CA LEU A 190 4.06 9.62 -10.32
C LEU A 190 4.60 8.21 -10.40
N GLU A 191 4.83 7.62 -9.25
CA GLU A 191 5.05 6.19 -9.14
C GLU A 191 3.70 5.47 -9.13
N GLY A 192 3.50 4.54 -10.06
CA GLY A 192 2.31 3.69 -10.10
C GLY A 192 2.32 2.61 -9.03
N SER A 193 1.25 1.85 -8.95
CA SER A 193 1.17 0.63 -8.15
C SER A 193 2.15 -0.43 -8.66
N ASN A 194 2.72 -1.24 -7.76
CA ASN A 194 3.51 -2.43 -8.14
C ASN A 194 2.64 -3.68 -8.38
N VAL A 195 1.32 -3.51 -8.48
CA VAL A 195 0.37 -4.59 -8.79
C VAL A 195 0.30 -4.81 -10.30
N ASN A 196 0.52 -6.05 -10.73
CA ASN A 196 0.22 -6.47 -12.10
C ASN A 196 -1.25 -6.90 -12.19
N VAL A 197 -2.06 -6.17 -12.96
CA VAL A 197 -3.49 -6.42 -13.12
C VAL A 197 -3.75 -7.78 -13.74
N ILE A 198 -2.97 -8.18 -14.76
CA ILE A 198 -3.16 -9.44 -15.49
C ILE A 198 -2.90 -10.62 -14.56
N ASP A 199 -1.79 -10.60 -13.84
CA ASP A 199 -1.43 -11.64 -12.89
C ASP A 199 -2.45 -11.74 -11.75
N SER A 200 -2.97 -10.60 -11.28
CA SER A 200 -4.00 -10.55 -10.24
C SER A 200 -5.32 -11.16 -10.71
N LEU A 201 -5.72 -10.93 -11.97
CA LEU A 201 -6.93 -11.53 -12.54
C LEU A 201 -6.78 -13.06 -12.72
N VAL A 202 -5.64 -13.53 -13.20
CA VAL A 202 -5.36 -14.97 -13.30
C VAL A 202 -5.38 -15.62 -11.92
N THR A 203 -4.71 -15.00 -10.95
CA THR A 203 -4.70 -15.46 -9.55
C THR A 203 -6.10 -15.51 -8.97
N MET A 204 -6.96 -14.53 -9.27
CA MET A 204 -8.35 -14.51 -8.80
C MET A 204 -9.14 -15.73 -9.32
N ILE A 205 -8.98 -16.07 -10.59
CA ILE A 205 -9.64 -17.24 -11.19
C ILE A 205 -9.15 -18.53 -10.53
N ASP A 206 -7.85 -18.66 -10.33
CA ASP A 206 -7.27 -19.85 -9.70
C ASP A 206 -7.72 -20.02 -8.25
N LEU A 207 -7.77 -18.93 -7.48
CA LEU A 207 -8.26 -18.94 -6.11
C LEU A 207 -9.76 -19.29 -6.04
N ALA A 208 -10.57 -18.79 -6.98
CA ALA A 208 -11.98 -19.13 -7.05
C ALA A 208 -12.19 -20.64 -7.32
N ARG A 209 -11.44 -21.21 -8.25
CA ARG A 209 -11.49 -22.66 -8.54
C ARG A 209 -11.02 -23.50 -7.35
N ARG A 210 -9.98 -23.07 -6.65
CA ARG A 210 -9.52 -23.75 -5.42
C ARG A 210 -10.57 -23.71 -4.35
N PHE A 211 -11.22 -22.58 -4.14
CA PHE A 211 -12.32 -22.45 -3.17
C PHE A 211 -13.49 -23.38 -3.49
N GLU A 212 -13.95 -23.42 -4.76
CA GLU A 212 -15.00 -24.35 -5.20
C GLU A 212 -14.64 -25.81 -4.95
N THR A 213 -13.38 -26.17 -5.22
CA THR A 213 -12.89 -27.53 -4.97
C THR A 213 -12.94 -27.88 -3.49
N GLN A 214 -12.54 -26.94 -2.62
CA GLN A 214 -12.58 -27.14 -1.17
C GLN A 214 -14.00 -27.27 -0.65
N VAL A 215 -14.94 -26.48 -1.17
CA VAL A 215 -16.38 -26.58 -0.84
C VAL A 215 -16.93 -27.93 -1.27
N LYS A 216 -16.62 -28.41 -2.47
CA LYS A 216 -17.03 -29.75 -2.93
C LYS A 216 -16.46 -30.87 -2.05
N LEU A 217 -15.20 -30.76 -1.62
CA LEU A 217 -14.59 -31.71 -0.67
C LEU A 217 -15.31 -31.72 0.68
N MET A 218 -15.71 -30.56 1.20
CA MET A 218 -16.48 -30.46 2.43
C MET A 218 -17.85 -31.13 2.28
N GLN A 219 -18.56 -30.88 1.17
CA GLN A 219 -19.86 -31.51 0.87
C GLN A 219 -19.73 -33.03 0.78
N SER A 220 -18.76 -33.55 0.00
CA SER A 220 -18.52 -35.00 -0.06
C SER A 220 -18.17 -35.63 1.30
N ALA A 221 -17.40 -34.95 2.13
CA ALA A 221 -17.05 -35.42 3.47
C ALA A 221 -18.29 -35.48 4.38
N GLU A 222 -19.20 -34.52 4.22
CA GLU A 222 -20.46 -34.48 4.96
C GLU A 222 -21.44 -35.57 4.52
N GLU A 223 -21.59 -35.80 3.21
CA GLU A 223 -22.41 -36.89 2.65
C GLU A 223 -21.89 -38.25 3.10
N ASN A 224 -20.59 -38.47 3.05
CA ASN A 224 -19.98 -39.71 3.57
C ASN A 224 -20.23 -39.91 5.06
N ARG A 225 -20.18 -38.86 5.87
CA ARG A 225 -20.50 -38.90 7.30
C ARG A 225 -21.94 -39.26 7.53
N ASN A 226 -22.88 -38.68 6.78
CA ASN A 226 -24.30 -38.94 6.88
C ASN A 226 -24.63 -40.38 6.49
N SER A 227 -24.02 -40.90 5.42
CA SER A 227 -24.16 -42.28 4.97
C SER A 227 -23.68 -43.28 6.04
N LEU A 228 -22.53 -43.02 6.66
CA LEU A 228 -22.00 -43.86 7.74
C LEU A 228 -22.90 -43.82 9.00
N ASN A 229 -23.44 -42.65 9.35
CA ASN A 229 -24.38 -42.54 10.46
C ASN A 229 -25.69 -43.30 10.22
N GLN A 230 -26.15 -43.38 8.95
CA GLN A 230 -27.32 -44.19 8.59
C GLN A 230 -27.03 -45.69 8.75
N ILE A 231 -25.87 -46.15 8.29
CA ILE A 231 -25.46 -47.54 8.44
C ILE A 231 -25.33 -47.95 9.92
N MET A 232 -24.77 -47.06 10.76
CA MET A 232 -24.64 -47.29 12.21
C MET A 232 -25.99 -47.30 12.98
N LYS A 233 -27.04 -46.72 12.43
CA LYS A 233 -28.39 -46.72 13.04
C LYS A 233 -29.20 -47.95 12.63
N LEU A 234 -28.77 -48.71 11.65
CA LEU A 234 -29.45 -49.90 11.13
C LEU A 234 -28.93 -51.21 11.75
N ASN A 235 -27.86 -51.12 12.56
CA ASN A 235 -27.34 -52.21 13.41
C ASN A 235 -27.55 -51.86 14.89
#